data_f71d7783a40203320b04b7c019966a42
#
_entry.id   f71d7783a40203320b04b7c019966a42
#
_cell.length_a   1.000
_cell.length_b   1.000
_cell.length_c   1.000
_cell.angle_alpha   90.00
_cell.angle_beta   90.00
_cell.angle_gamma   90.00
#
_symmetry.space_group_name_H-M   'P 1'
#
loop_
_entity.id
_entity.type
_entity.pdbx_description
1 polymer ?
#
loop_
_entity_poly.entity_id
_entity_poly.type
_entity_poly.pdbx_seq_one_letter_code
_entity_poly.pdbx_strand_id
1 'polypeptide(L)'
;MIEVKNLVKKYGNHTAVDHLNFTIEEGHVYGFLGPNGAGKSTTMNIMTGYLGATEGEVLINGHDILKEPEEAKKQIGYLPELPPLYMEMTVREYLEFVAELKGIAKNKREESINEVEKMVKIWEVENRLIRNLSKGYRQRVGLAQAVLGFPKIIILDEPSVGLDPKQIIEIRELIRQLAKKHTVILSSHILAEVREVCDYILIISKGKLVASDTPENLERNLGDSDLIEIETKADPDEVRRILETVDGIRSISTKHLENGIAWAQIQEKKNTDVREKVFQAFAQNHQPLLKLNPLQVSLEDVFMELTQSDRAAEEYAEKAKKKETEDMKDAGDL
;
A
#
# COMPACT_ATOMS: atom_id res chain seq x y z
N MET A 1 -14.65 10.54 -2.21
CA MET A 1 -14.27 9.78 -3.44
C MET A 1 -13.29 10.60 -4.28
N ILE A 2 -12.24 9.98 -4.82
CA ILE A 2 -11.34 10.58 -5.81
C ILE A 2 -11.43 9.79 -7.10
N GLU A 3 -11.58 10.48 -8.22
CA GLU A 3 -11.56 9.87 -9.54
C GLU A 3 -10.40 10.46 -10.34
N VAL A 4 -9.52 9.59 -10.83
CA VAL A 4 -8.40 9.95 -11.71
C VAL A 4 -8.70 9.36 -13.09
N LYS A 5 -8.79 10.23 -14.10
CA LYS A 5 -9.21 9.85 -15.46
C LYS A 5 -8.15 10.26 -16.46
N ASN A 6 -7.57 9.24 -17.11
CA ASN A 6 -6.60 9.39 -18.19
C ASN A 6 -5.47 10.39 -17.87
N LEU A 7 -4.95 10.32 -16.63
CA LEU A 7 -3.98 11.29 -16.12
C LEU A 7 -2.62 11.11 -16.75
N VAL A 8 -2.10 12.18 -17.35
CA VAL A 8 -0.76 12.24 -17.96
C VAL A 8 0.03 13.40 -17.40
N LYS A 9 1.31 13.17 -17.10
CA LYS A 9 2.27 14.22 -16.77
C LYS A 9 3.57 14.02 -17.51
N LYS A 10 3.94 15.02 -18.31
CA LYS A 10 5.19 15.07 -19.06
C LYS A 10 6.10 16.20 -18.56
N TYR A 11 7.39 15.93 -18.46
CA TYR A 11 8.45 16.88 -18.20
C TYR A 11 9.41 16.86 -19.41
N GLY A 12 9.20 17.76 -20.36
CA GLY A 12 9.88 17.68 -21.65
C GLY A 12 9.57 16.35 -22.35
N ASN A 13 10.61 15.57 -22.62
CA ASN A 13 10.48 14.25 -23.27
C ASN A 13 10.25 13.09 -22.29
N HIS A 14 10.25 13.35 -20.97
CA HIS A 14 10.04 12.33 -19.96
C HIS A 14 8.56 12.29 -19.52
N THR A 15 7.91 11.14 -19.68
CA THR A 15 6.56 10.90 -19.19
C THR A 15 6.65 10.30 -17.79
N ALA A 16 6.33 11.09 -16.78
CA ALA A 16 6.36 10.68 -15.37
C ALA A 16 5.08 9.97 -14.92
N VAL A 17 3.94 10.32 -15.54
CA VAL A 17 2.64 9.69 -15.34
C VAL A 17 2.04 9.44 -16.71
N ASP A 18 1.61 8.20 -16.97
CA ASP A 18 1.20 7.71 -18.28
C ASP A 18 -0.19 7.07 -18.22
N HIS A 19 -1.22 7.86 -18.55
CA HIS A 19 -2.63 7.46 -18.67
C HIS A 19 -3.18 6.72 -17.42
N LEU A 20 -2.89 7.22 -16.21
CA LEU A 20 -3.43 6.65 -14.98
C LEU A 20 -4.95 6.79 -14.93
N ASN A 21 -5.61 5.68 -14.59
CA ASN A 21 -7.04 5.59 -14.35
C ASN A 21 -7.28 4.79 -13.08
N PHE A 22 -7.90 5.39 -12.06
CA PHE A 22 -8.30 4.71 -10.83
C PHE A 22 -9.32 5.52 -10.06
N THR A 23 -10.04 4.84 -9.18
CA THR A 23 -10.98 5.45 -8.24
C THR A 23 -10.60 5.09 -6.82
N ILE A 24 -10.70 6.06 -5.90
CA ILE A 24 -10.51 5.89 -4.46
C ILE A 24 -11.86 6.13 -3.80
N GLU A 25 -12.39 5.10 -3.18
CA GLU A 25 -13.66 5.13 -2.46
C GLU A 25 -13.50 5.70 -1.05
N GLU A 26 -14.61 6.14 -0.45
CA GLU A 26 -14.59 6.73 0.88
C GLU A 26 -14.44 5.67 1.98
N GLY A 27 -13.74 6.03 3.06
CA GLY A 27 -13.68 5.22 4.29
C GLY A 27 -12.62 4.12 4.31
N HIS A 28 -11.70 4.10 3.33
CA HIS A 28 -10.61 3.13 3.23
C HIS A 28 -9.24 3.78 3.27
N VAL A 29 -8.23 2.95 3.55
CA VAL A 29 -6.81 3.31 3.44
C VAL A 29 -6.24 2.76 2.15
N TYR A 30 -5.77 3.65 1.29
CA TYR A 30 -5.14 3.30 0.03
C TYR A 30 -3.64 3.51 0.08
N GLY A 31 -2.86 2.49 -0.29
CA GLY A 31 -1.41 2.56 -0.40
C GLY A 31 -0.96 2.75 -1.85
N PHE A 32 -0.20 3.80 -2.12
CA PHE A 32 0.51 3.97 -3.39
C PHE A 32 1.89 3.34 -3.26
N LEU A 33 2.10 2.22 -3.93
CA LEU A 33 3.35 1.47 -3.92
C LEU A 33 4.04 1.56 -5.28
N GLY A 34 5.36 1.64 -5.29
CA GLY A 34 6.14 1.67 -6.52
C GLY A 34 7.60 2.05 -6.25
N PRO A 35 8.53 1.72 -7.15
CA PRO A 35 9.92 2.10 -7.02
C PRO A 35 10.11 3.64 -7.08
N ASN A 36 11.29 4.11 -6.71
CA ASN A 36 11.62 5.51 -6.86
C ASN A 36 11.55 5.91 -8.34
N GLY A 37 10.94 7.07 -8.62
CA GLY A 37 10.70 7.53 -9.99
C GLY A 37 9.49 6.90 -10.69
N ALA A 38 8.72 6.02 -10.04
CA ALA A 38 7.52 5.40 -10.63
C ALA A 38 6.36 6.36 -10.92
N GLY A 39 6.40 7.60 -10.39
CA GLY A 39 5.35 8.60 -10.57
C GLY A 39 4.46 8.84 -9.35
N LYS A 40 4.70 8.19 -8.19
CA LYS A 40 3.88 8.32 -6.97
C LYS A 40 3.71 9.77 -6.50
N SER A 41 4.79 10.45 -6.14
CA SER A 41 4.75 11.83 -5.64
C SER A 41 4.26 12.81 -6.72
N THR A 42 4.54 12.54 -7.99
CA THR A 42 3.97 13.34 -9.11
C THR A 42 2.44 13.21 -9.13
N THR A 43 1.91 12.00 -9.01
CA THR A 43 0.46 11.74 -8.97
C THR A 43 -0.17 12.41 -7.75
N MET A 44 0.43 12.28 -6.56
CA MET A 44 -0.05 12.93 -5.33
C MET A 44 -0.03 14.45 -5.44
N ASN A 45 1.02 15.03 -6.01
CA ASN A 45 1.12 16.48 -6.24
C ASN A 45 0.04 17.00 -7.22
N ILE A 46 -0.39 16.17 -8.18
CA ILE A 46 -1.49 16.54 -9.07
C ILE A 46 -2.83 16.41 -8.30
N MET A 47 -3.06 15.33 -7.55
CA MET A 47 -4.29 15.15 -6.78
C MET A 47 -4.48 16.25 -5.72
N THR A 48 -3.39 16.81 -5.19
CA THR A 48 -3.44 17.92 -4.21
C THR A 48 -3.51 19.31 -4.87
N GLY A 49 -3.45 19.37 -6.19
CA GLY A 49 -3.45 20.63 -6.95
C GLY A 49 -2.19 21.47 -6.75
N TYR A 50 -1.09 20.85 -6.30
CA TYR A 50 0.25 21.47 -6.26
C TYR A 50 0.88 21.52 -7.67
N LEU A 51 0.57 20.52 -8.50
CA LEU A 51 1.07 20.38 -9.84
C LEU A 51 -0.09 20.19 -10.83
N GLY A 52 -0.06 20.89 -11.96
CA GLY A 52 -1.02 20.69 -13.05
C GLY A 52 -0.69 19.44 -13.88
N ALA A 53 -1.71 18.69 -14.28
CA ALA A 53 -1.60 17.59 -15.24
C ALA A 53 -1.24 18.14 -16.64
N THR A 54 -0.66 17.29 -17.50
CA THR A 54 -0.49 17.59 -18.92
C THR A 54 -1.77 17.24 -19.69
N GLU A 55 -2.39 16.11 -19.35
CA GLU A 55 -3.65 15.62 -19.91
C GLU A 55 -4.44 14.88 -18.82
N GLY A 56 -5.74 14.71 -19.04
CA GLY A 56 -6.64 14.03 -18.09
C GLY A 56 -7.16 14.95 -16.99
N GLU A 57 -7.91 14.37 -16.05
CA GLU A 57 -8.56 15.11 -14.97
C GLU A 57 -8.51 14.34 -13.64
N VAL A 58 -8.57 15.10 -12.56
CA VAL A 58 -8.71 14.58 -11.19
C VAL A 58 -9.91 15.25 -10.55
N LEU A 59 -10.90 14.43 -10.14
CA LEU A 59 -12.09 14.89 -9.44
C LEU A 59 -12.00 14.51 -7.96
N ILE A 60 -12.21 15.48 -7.09
CA ILE A 60 -12.26 15.31 -5.63
C ILE A 60 -13.68 15.56 -5.17
N ASN A 61 -14.39 14.51 -4.78
CA ASN A 61 -15.82 14.58 -4.45
C ASN A 61 -16.65 15.31 -5.54
N GLY A 62 -16.32 15.05 -6.82
CA GLY A 62 -16.97 15.67 -7.97
C GLY A 62 -16.41 17.02 -8.42
N HIS A 63 -15.50 17.64 -7.66
CA HIS A 63 -14.86 18.91 -8.03
C HIS A 63 -13.53 18.67 -8.73
N ASP A 64 -13.38 19.22 -9.93
CA ASP A 64 -12.14 19.15 -10.70
C ASP A 64 -11.06 20.01 -10.02
N ILE A 65 -9.93 19.38 -9.68
CA ILE A 65 -8.83 20.02 -8.93
C ILE A 65 -8.23 21.23 -9.65
N LEU A 66 -8.34 21.32 -10.98
CA LEU A 66 -7.83 22.42 -11.78
C LEU A 66 -8.89 23.49 -12.06
N LYS A 67 -10.16 23.11 -12.24
CA LYS A 67 -11.26 24.03 -12.57
C LYS A 67 -11.91 24.64 -11.33
N GLU A 68 -12.01 23.83 -10.24
CA GLU A 68 -12.63 24.20 -8.97
C GLU A 68 -11.66 23.97 -7.78
N PRO A 69 -10.45 24.56 -7.81
CA PRO A 69 -9.37 24.22 -6.88
C PRO A 69 -9.70 24.54 -5.42
N GLU A 70 -10.49 25.57 -5.13
CA GLU A 70 -10.86 25.94 -3.78
C GLU A 70 -11.79 24.88 -3.15
N GLU A 71 -12.80 24.42 -3.87
CA GLU A 71 -13.75 23.43 -3.37
C GLU A 71 -13.09 22.05 -3.25
N ALA A 72 -12.27 21.67 -4.22
CA ALA A 72 -11.51 20.43 -4.16
C ALA A 72 -10.51 20.42 -3.00
N LYS A 73 -9.70 21.49 -2.83
CA LYS A 73 -8.67 21.58 -1.77
C LYS A 73 -9.25 21.63 -0.36
N LYS A 74 -10.45 22.18 -0.17
CA LYS A 74 -11.15 22.13 1.14
C LYS A 74 -11.43 20.71 1.62
N GLN A 75 -11.52 19.75 0.69
CA GLN A 75 -11.78 18.34 0.99
C GLN A 75 -10.52 17.56 1.37
N ILE A 76 -9.32 18.14 1.16
CA ILE A 76 -8.04 17.44 1.26
C ILE A 76 -7.19 18.01 2.40
N GLY A 77 -6.61 17.11 3.21
CA GLY A 77 -5.46 17.38 4.04
C GLY A 77 -4.22 16.75 3.42
N TYR A 78 -3.13 17.49 3.31
CA TYR A 78 -1.92 16.99 2.67
C TYR A 78 -0.70 17.10 3.58
N LEU A 79 0.01 16.00 3.74
CA LEU A 79 1.33 15.92 4.35
C LEU A 79 2.34 15.54 3.27
N PRO A 80 3.16 16.47 2.76
CA PRO A 80 4.27 16.12 1.86
C PRO A 80 5.40 15.42 2.62
N GLU A 81 6.28 14.71 1.90
CA GLU A 81 7.46 14.02 2.45
C GLU A 81 8.31 14.93 3.36
N LEU A 82 8.48 16.20 2.96
CA LEU A 82 9.13 17.23 3.76
C LEU A 82 8.09 18.31 4.12
N PRO A 83 7.50 18.27 5.31
CA PRO A 83 6.52 19.27 5.73
C PRO A 83 7.11 20.68 5.74
N PRO A 84 6.46 21.67 5.11
CA PRO A 84 6.93 23.06 5.05
C PRO A 84 6.63 23.79 6.34
N LEU A 85 7.31 23.42 7.43
CA LEU A 85 7.08 23.97 8.77
C LEU A 85 7.83 25.30 8.97
N TYR A 86 7.21 26.26 9.64
CA TYR A 86 7.86 27.50 10.06
C TYR A 86 8.67 27.26 11.33
N MET A 87 9.97 27.08 11.19
CA MET A 87 10.89 26.63 12.25
C MET A 87 11.00 27.60 13.43
N GLU A 88 10.73 28.90 13.22
CA GLU A 88 10.78 29.96 14.24
C GLU A 88 9.48 30.13 15.03
N MET A 89 8.42 29.43 14.65
CA MET A 89 7.15 29.40 15.38
C MET A 89 7.16 28.26 16.41
N THR A 90 6.40 28.44 17.50
CA THR A 90 5.99 27.33 18.36
C THR A 90 4.98 26.45 17.60
N VAL A 91 4.76 25.24 18.08
CA VAL A 91 3.74 24.34 17.50
C VAL A 91 2.37 25.00 17.50
N ARG A 92 2.00 25.63 18.63
CA ARG A 92 0.71 26.29 18.80
C ARG A 92 0.54 27.46 17.82
N GLU A 93 1.50 28.38 17.75
CA GLU A 93 1.48 29.50 16.81
C GLU A 93 1.35 29.04 15.37
N TYR A 94 2.06 27.97 15.01
CA TYR A 94 1.99 27.40 13.67
C TYR A 94 0.60 26.82 13.36
N LEU A 95 0.00 26.08 14.29
CA LEU A 95 -1.34 25.52 14.10
C LEU A 95 -2.42 26.61 14.08
N GLU A 96 -2.29 27.68 14.83
CA GLU A 96 -3.16 28.84 14.77
C GLU A 96 -3.09 29.53 13.39
N PHE A 97 -1.88 29.71 12.88
CA PHE A 97 -1.65 30.23 11.54
C PHE A 97 -2.28 29.35 10.45
N VAL A 98 -2.08 28.04 10.55
CA VAL A 98 -2.70 27.07 9.61
C VAL A 98 -4.22 27.09 9.70
N ALA A 99 -4.78 27.16 10.91
CA ALA A 99 -6.23 27.26 11.13
C ALA A 99 -6.82 28.51 10.47
N GLU A 100 -6.08 29.62 10.51
CA GLU A 100 -6.47 30.84 9.83
C GLU A 100 -6.46 30.69 8.30
N LEU A 101 -5.38 30.15 7.75
CA LEU A 101 -5.25 29.90 6.31
C LEU A 101 -6.35 28.95 5.79
N LYS A 102 -6.74 27.96 6.59
CA LYS A 102 -7.84 27.03 6.24
C LYS A 102 -9.24 27.63 6.44
N GLY A 103 -9.33 28.91 6.87
CA GLY A 103 -10.61 29.60 7.06
C GLY A 103 -11.43 29.08 8.24
N ILE A 104 -10.82 28.41 9.23
CA ILE A 104 -11.51 27.93 10.42
C ILE A 104 -11.97 29.16 11.23
N ALA A 105 -13.26 29.22 11.56
CA ALA A 105 -13.84 30.31 12.30
C ALA A 105 -13.13 30.53 13.66
N LYS A 106 -12.81 31.79 14.02
CA LYS A 106 -11.98 32.12 15.16
C LYS A 106 -12.43 31.45 16.46
N ASN A 107 -13.75 31.38 16.69
CA ASN A 107 -14.36 30.76 17.87
C ASN A 107 -14.24 29.21 17.90
N LYS A 108 -13.85 28.55 16.79
CA LYS A 108 -13.66 27.10 16.69
C LYS A 108 -12.18 26.70 16.60
N ARG A 109 -11.26 27.66 16.39
CA ARG A 109 -9.84 27.36 16.18
C ARG A 109 -9.22 26.64 17.37
N GLU A 110 -9.43 27.17 18.57
CA GLU A 110 -8.87 26.62 19.80
C GLU A 110 -9.32 25.19 20.05
N GLU A 111 -10.61 24.89 19.91
CA GLU A 111 -11.16 23.56 20.08
C GLU A 111 -10.57 22.59 19.02
N SER A 112 -10.56 23.01 17.74
CA SER A 112 -10.03 22.20 16.65
C SER A 112 -8.53 21.91 16.82
N ILE A 113 -7.74 22.87 17.23
CA ILE A 113 -6.30 22.70 17.47
C ILE A 113 -6.07 21.73 18.63
N ASN A 114 -6.76 21.92 19.77
CA ASN A 114 -6.64 21.05 20.94
C ASN A 114 -7.04 19.60 20.61
N GLU A 115 -8.06 19.38 19.77
CA GLU A 115 -8.44 18.03 19.31
C GLU A 115 -7.35 17.40 18.48
N VAL A 116 -6.80 18.14 17.51
CA VAL A 116 -5.75 17.64 16.62
C VAL A 116 -4.45 17.41 17.39
N GLU A 117 -4.02 18.30 18.29
CA GLU A 117 -2.83 18.13 19.13
C GLU A 117 -2.89 16.85 19.96
N LYS A 118 -4.06 16.55 20.54
CA LYS A 118 -4.29 15.29 21.26
C LYS A 118 -4.25 14.09 20.34
N MET A 119 -4.90 14.18 19.18
CA MET A 119 -4.96 13.09 18.20
C MET A 119 -3.56 12.69 17.73
N VAL A 120 -2.71 13.63 17.36
CA VAL A 120 -1.35 13.35 16.88
C VAL A 120 -0.30 13.31 18.02
N LYS A 121 -0.73 13.46 19.29
CA LYS A 121 0.10 13.39 20.50
C LYS A 121 1.26 14.40 20.52
N ILE A 122 0.95 15.68 20.31
CA ILE A 122 1.94 16.78 20.34
C ILE A 122 1.63 17.87 21.39
N TRP A 123 0.57 17.71 22.19
CA TRP A 123 0.14 18.69 23.20
C TRP A 123 1.24 19.03 24.23
N GLU A 124 2.12 18.07 24.56
CA GLU A 124 3.21 18.29 25.54
C GLU A 124 4.31 19.22 25.00
N VAL A 125 4.35 19.43 23.69
CA VAL A 125 5.35 20.26 23.02
C VAL A 125 4.75 21.49 22.34
N GLU A 126 3.48 21.79 22.56
CA GLU A 126 2.74 22.89 21.91
C GLU A 126 3.46 24.27 22.02
N ASN A 127 4.11 24.53 23.14
CA ASN A 127 4.84 25.78 23.41
C ASN A 127 6.32 25.72 23.00
N ARG A 128 6.80 24.62 22.40
CA ARG A 128 8.18 24.52 21.92
C ARG A 128 8.31 25.03 20.50
N LEU A 129 9.45 25.70 20.23
CA LEU A 129 9.80 26.07 18.86
C LEU A 129 9.97 24.81 17.99
N ILE A 130 9.42 24.83 16.79
CA ILE A 130 9.45 23.70 15.84
C ILE A 130 10.88 23.27 15.50
N ARG A 131 11.82 24.23 15.40
CA ARG A 131 13.25 23.91 15.17
C ARG A 131 13.88 23.03 16.26
N ASN A 132 13.36 23.10 17.50
CA ASN A 132 13.88 22.35 18.65
C ASN A 132 13.24 20.95 18.79
N LEU A 133 12.34 20.57 17.88
CA LEU A 133 11.69 19.28 17.88
C LEU A 133 12.52 18.23 17.15
N SER A 134 12.41 16.95 17.59
CA SER A 134 12.92 15.82 16.84
C SER A 134 12.22 15.70 15.47
N LYS A 135 12.79 14.93 14.56
CA LYS A 135 12.18 14.67 13.25
C LYS A 135 10.77 14.09 13.40
N GLY A 136 10.57 13.13 14.31
CA GLY A 136 9.25 12.51 14.55
C GLY A 136 8.22 13.49 15.06
N TYR A 137 8.58 14.40 15.96
CA TYR A 137 7.65 15.46 16.39
C TYR A 137 7.33 16.44 15.26
N ARG A 138 8.31 16.82 14.43
CA ARG A 138 8.07 17.66 13.25
C ARG A 138 7.12 16.98 12.25
N GLN A 139 7.27 15.67 12.04
CA GLN A 139 6.36 14.89 11.21
C GLN A 139 4.92 14.91 11.78
N ARG A 140 4.77 14.76 13.10
CA ARG A 140 3.47 14.88 13.78
C ARG A 140 2.84 16.28 13.68
N VAL A 141 3.66 17.33 13.72
CA VAL A 141 3.19 18.72 13.48
C VAL A 141 2.70 18.87 12.04
N GLY A 142 3.42 18.31 11.06
CA GLY A 142 2.99 18.27 9.66
C GLY A 142 1.67 17.49 9.48
N LEU A 143 1.53 16.37 10.20
CA LEU A 143 0.29 15.60 10.19
C LEU A 143 -0.87 16.37 10.86
N ALA A 144 -0.60 17.07 11.97
CA ALA A 144 -1.57 17.97 12.59
C ALA A 144 -2.08 19.02 11.59
N GLN A 145 -1.18 19.66 10.85
CA GLN A 145 -1.53 20.58 9.76
C GLN A 145 -2.45 19.92 8.72
N ALA A 146 -2.15 18.67 8.30
CA ALA A 146 -2.96 17.97 7.32
C ALA A 146 -4.38 17.70 7.85
N VAL A 147 -4.50 17.21 9.08
CA VAL A 147 -5.77 16.84 9.73
C VAL A 147 -6.61 18.04 10.16
N LEU A 148 -5.98 19.18 10.48
CA LEU A 148 -6.67 20.37 10.98
C LEU A 148 -7.76 20.84 10.01
N GLY A 149 -8.97 21.02 10.54
CA GLY A 149 -10.18 21.28 9.75
C GLY A 149 -10.94 20.02 9.36
N PHE A 150 -10.48 18.85 9.74
CA PHE A 150 -11.11 17.54 9.56
C PHE A 150 -11.56 17.29 8.11
N PRO A 151 -10.63 17.35 7.13
CA PRO A 151 -10.93 17.11 5.71
C PRO A 151 -11.41 15.68 5.50
N LYS A 152 -12.25 15.44 4.50
CA LYS A 152 -12.74 14.08 4.19
C LYS A 152 -11.63 13.15 3.73
N ILE A 153 -10.61 13.69 3.08
CA ILE A 153 -9.50 12.96 2.47
C ILE A 153 -8.19 13.43 3.05
N ILE A 154 -7.32 12.51 3.44
CA ILE A 154 -5.97 12.80 3.95
C ILE A 154 -4.97 12.12 3.04
N ILE A 155 -4.07 12.89 2.45
CA ILE A 155 -2.99 12.40 1.57
C ILE A 155 -1.67 12.55 2.32
N LEU A 156 -0.92 11.44 2.45
CA LEU A 156 0.34 11.35 3.18
C LEU A 156 1.45 10.86 2.25
N ASP A 157 2.41 11.71 1.93
CA ASP A 157 3.54 11.32 1.09
C ASP A 157 4.70 10.87 1.97
N GLU A 158 5.03 9.57 1.94
CA GLU A 158 6.10 8.93 2.71
C GLU A 158 6.08 9.29 4.22
N PRO A 159 4.97 9.08 4.95
CA PRO A 159 4.78 9.62 6.30
C PRO A 159 5.75 9.06 7.35
N SER A 160 6.39 7.92 7.10
CA SER A 160 7.31 7.22 8.01
C SER A 160 8.79 7.42 7.70
N VAL A 161 9.13 8.14 6.61
CA VAL A 161 10.52 8.31 6.17
C VAL A 161 11.40 8.94 7.26
N GLY A 162 12.47 8.20 7.64
CA GLY A 162 13.48 8.63 8.59
C GLY A 162 13.00 8.72 10.03
N LEU A 163 11.94 8.01 10.37
CA LEU A 163 11.52 7.75 11.74
C LEU A 163 12.18 6.48 12.27
N ASP A 164 12.32 6.40 13.59
CA ASP A 164 12.76 5.16 14.24
C ASP A 164 11.62 4.11 14.29
N PRO A 165 11.92 2.81 14.51
CA PRO A 165 10.91 1.75 14.50
C PRO A 165 9.73 1.98 15.44
N LYS A 166 9.95 2.58 16.61
CA LYS A 166 8.89 2.88 17.57
C LYS A 166 7.95 3.96 17.01
N GLN A 167 8.52 5.01 16.44
CA GLN A 167 7.75 6.10 15.83
C GLN A 167 6.96 5.62 14.63
N ILE A 168 7.49 4.69 13.82
CA ILE A 168 6.78 4.07 12.70
C ILE A 168 5.51 3.37 13.20
N ILE A 169 5.61 2.55 14.25
CA ILE A 169 4.44 1.88 14.85
C ILE A 169 3.40 2.90 15.30
N GLU A 170 3.82 3.98 15.96
CA GLU A 170 2.92 5.01 16.44
C GLU A 170 2.23 5.79 15.31
N ILE A 171 2.93 6.05 14.18
CA ILE A 171 2.33 6.68 12.99
C ILE A 171 1.34 5.74 12.32
N ARG A 172 1.62 4.43 12.22
CA ARG A 172 0.68 3.44 11.69
C ARG A 172 -0.61 3.37 12.48
N GLU A 173 -0.51 3.33 13.81
CA GLU A 173 -1.70 3.38 14.68
C GLU A 173 -2.51 4.66 14.47
N LEU A 174 -1.83 5.79 14.31
CA LEU A 174 -2.47 7.06 14.05
C LEU A 174 -3.20 7.07 12.70
N ILE A 175 -2.58 6.54 11.64
CA ILE A 175 -3.22 6.41 10.33
C ILE A 175 -4.48 5.53 10.43
N ARG A 176 -4.43 4.39 11.13
CA ARG A 176 -5.61 3.54 11.37
C ARG A 176 -6.72 4.27 12.15
N GLN A 177 -6.35 5.14 13.10
CA GLN A 177 -7.34 5.95 13.82
C GLN A 177 -7.98 7.01 12.90
N LEU A 178 -7.20 7.66 12.05
CA LEU A 178 -7.68 8.63 11.06
C LEU A 178 -8.63 7.97 10.05
N ALA A 179 -8.32 6.77 9.61
CA ALA A 179 -9.13 6.00 8.65
C ALA A 179 -10.57 5.74 9.11
N LYS A 180 -10.83 5.76 10.44
CA LYS A 180 -12.20 5.60 10.96
C LYS A 180 -13.14 6.75 10.60
N LYS A 181 -12.60 7.92 10.24
CA LYS A 181 -13.37 9.14 9.95
C LYS A 181 -13.02 9.77 8.61
N HIS A 182 -11.91 9.36 8.01
CA HIS A 182 -11.33 9.95 6.80
C HIS A 182 -10.96 8.85 5.81
N THR A 183 -10.99 9.17 4.53
CA THR A 183 -10.31 8.37 3.51
C THR A 183 -8.83 8.73 3.57
N VAL A 184 -7.96 7.76 3.70
CA VAL A 184 -6.52 8.01 3.81
C VAL A 184 -5.81 7.43 2.59
N ILE A 185 -4.93 8.22 1.99
CA ILE A 185 -4.06 7.80 0.91
C ILE A 185 -2.63 8.01 1.39
N LEU A 186 -1.82 6.99 1.32
CA LEU A 186 -0.41 7.11 1.66
C LEU A 186 0.49 6.56 0.57
N SER A 187 1.62 7.20 0.32
CA SER A 187 2.72 6.60 -0.42
C SER A 187 3.68 5.93 0.54
N SER A 188 4.25 4.82 0.13
CA SER A 188 5.41 4.23 0.77
C SER A 188 6.21 3.39 -0.23
N HIS A 189 7.49 3.24 0.02
CA HIS A 189 8.36 2.27 -0.64
C HIS A 189 8.60 1.05 0.27
N ILE A 190 8.06 1.03 1.47
CA ILE A 190 8.18 -0.05 2.47
C ILE A 190 6.92 -0.91 2.44
N LEU A 191 7.01 -2.08 1.80
CA LEU A 191 5.88 -2.98 1.60
C LEU A 191 5.21 -3.42 2.91
N ALA A 192 6.02 -3.75 3.93
CA ALA A 192 5.51 -4.14 5.24
C ALA A 192 4.62 -3.07 5.89
N GLU A 193 4.89 -1.77 5.65
CA GLU A 193 4.03 -0.69 6.13
C GLU A 193 2.69 -0.67 5.42
N VAL A 194 2.72 -0.77 4.08
CA VAL A 194 1.53 -0.74 3.25
C VAL A 194 0.63 -1.93 3.58
N ARG A 195 1.20 -3.14 3.68
CA ARG A 195 0.47 -4.36 4.04
C ARG A 195 -0.24 -4.27 5.38
N GLU A 196 0.40 -3.65 6.38
CA GLU A 196 -0.19 -3.56 7.73
C GLU A 196 -1.30 -2.51 7.86
N VAL A 197 -1.31 -1.47 7.02
CA VAL A 197 -2.16 -0.30 7.23
C VAL A 197 -3.22 -0.13 6.15
N CYS A 198 -2.96 -0.60 4.91
CA CYS A 198 -3.81 -0.32 3.76
C CYS A 198 -4.85 -1.41 3.52
N ASP A 199 -6.06 -1.00 3.19
CA ASP A 199 -7.14 -1.87 2.74
C ASP A 199 -6.96 -2.22 1.26
N TYR A 200 -6.46 -1.27 0.46
CA TYR A 200 -6.18 -1.40 -0.96
C TYR A 200 -4.78 -0.91 -1.29
N ILE A 201 -4.15 -1.54 -2.27
CA ILE A 201 -2.83 -1.16 -2.77
C ILE A 201 -2.91 -0.86 -4.26
N LEU A 202 -2.42 0.31 -4.66
CA LEU A 202 -2.20 0.69 -6.05
C LEU A 202 -0.70 0.59 -6.35
N ILE A 203 -0.30 -0.34 -7.20
CA ILE A 203 1.10 -0.51 -7.60
C ILE A 203 1.34 0.29 -8.88
N ILE A 204 2.27 1.24 -8.80
CA ILE A 204 2.65 2.09 -9.93
C ILE A 204 4.08 1.75 -10.37
N SER A 205 4.26 1.51 -11.66
CA SER A 205 5.56 1.29 -12.29
C SER A 205 5.66 2.06 -13.60
N LYS A 206 6.79 2.75 -13.82
CA LYS A 206 7.06 3.54 -15.05
C LYS A 206 5.92 4.50 -15.44
N GLY A 207 5.28 5.10 -14.45
CA GLY A 207 4.14 6.03 -14.64
C GLY A 207 2.79 5.37 -14.88
N LYS A 208 2.69 4.04 -14.89
CA LYS A 208 1.45 3.27 -15.14
C LYS A 208 0.97 2.57 -13.89
N LEU A 209 -0.34 2.44 -13.74
CA LEU A 209 -0.97 1.56 -12.76
C LEU A 209 -0.86 0.11 -13.25
N VAL A 210 -0.10 -0.72 -12.53
CA VAL A 210 0.13 -2.12 -12.91
C VAL A 210 -0.76 -3.09 -12.13
N ALA A 211 -1.20 -2.70 -10.92
CA ALA A 211 -2.15 -3.47 -10.13
C ALA A 211 -2.91 -2.57 -9.15
N SER A 212 -4.15 -2.94 -8.83
CA SER A 212 -4.97 -2.30 -7.80
C SER A 212 -5.89 -3.35 -7.20
N ASP A 213 -5.64 -3.73 -5.94
CA ASP A 213 -6.47 -4.73 -5.22
C ASP A 213 -6.15 -4.68 -3.72
N THR A 214 -6.83 -5.51 -2.91
CA THR A 214 -6.45 -5.75 -1.52
C THR A 214 -5.10 -6.48 -1.44
N PRO A 215 -4.33 -6.33 -0.34
CA PRO A 215 -3.07 -7.06 -0.15
C PRO A 215 -3.22 -8.57 -0.38
N GLU A 216 -4.26 -9.18 0.19
CA GLU A 216 -4.53 -10.61 0.11
C GLU A 216 -4.84 -11.06 -1.32
N ASN A 217 -5.59 -10.23 -2.09
CA ASN A 217 -5.88 -10.54 -3.48
C ASN A 217 -4.64 -10.43 -4.37
N LEU A 218 -3.78 -9.42 -4.12
CA LEU A 218 -2.52 -9.27 -4.84
C LEU A 218 -1.62 -10.51 -4.64
N GLU A 219 -1.46 -10.96 -3.39
CA GLU A 219 -0.69 -12.16 -3.05
C GLU A 219 -1.27 -13.41 -3.71
N ARG A 220 -2.61 -13.55 -3.73
CA ARG A 220 -3.29 -14.72 -4.31
C ARG A 220 -3.29 -14.74 -5.84
N ASN A 221 -3.41 -13.59 -6.51
CA ASN A 221 -3.58 -13.53 -7.96
C ASN A 221 -2.27 -13.72 -8.73
N LEU A 222 -1.12 -13.42 -8.12
CA LEU A 222 0.21 -13.67 -8.68
C LEU A 222 0.86 -14.93 -8.11
N GLY A 223 0.47 -15.33 -6.91
CA GLY A 223 0.92 -16.60 -6.38
C GLY A 223 0.16 -17.74 -7.04
N ASP A 224 0.89 -18.70 -7.64
CA ASP A 224 0.42 -20.07 -7.63
C ASP A 224 0.38 -20.46 -6.14
N SER A 225 -0.74 -20.16 -5.46
CA SER A 225 -0.96 -20.41 -4.03
C SER A 225 -0.94 -21.90 -3.65
N ASP A 226 -0.64 -22.73 -4.64
CA ASP A 226 -0.66 -24.18 -4.57
C ASP A 226 0.78 -24.76 -4.49
N LEU A 227 1.78 -23.95 -4.06
CA LEU A 227 3.16 -24.41 -3.89
C LEU A 227 3.43 -24.78 -2.43
N ILE A 228 4.02 -25.95 -2.20
CA ILE A 228 4.45 -26.43 -0.88
C ILE A 228 5.94 -26.74 -0.93
N GLU A 229 6.67 -26.24 0.05
CA GLU A 229 8.08 -26.53 0.27
C GLU A 229 8.22 -27.65 1.31
N ILE A 230 9.11 -28.58 1.01
CA ILE A 230 9.39 -29.76 1.81
C ILE A 230 10.91 -29.85 2.02
N GLU A 231 11.33 -30.10 3.27
CA GLU A 231 12.69 -30.48 3.60
C GLU A 231 12.70 -31.83 4.36
N THR A 232 13.61 -32.69 3.99
CA THR A 232 13.75 -34.04 4.56
C THR A 232 15.20 -34.53 4.52
N LYS A 233 15.52 -35.59 5.25
CA LYS A 233 16.82 -36.27 5.21
C LYS A 233 16.88 -37.37 4.15
N ALA A 234 15.80 -37.68 3.45
CA ALA A 234 15.76 -38.63 2.36
C ALA A 234 16.57 -38.15 1.15
N ASP A 235 16.96 -39.07 0.29
CA ASP A 235 17.57 -38.72 -1.02
C ASP A 235 16.52 -38.07 -1.95
N PRO A 236 16.87 -37.06 -2.78
CA PRO A 236 15.94 -36.40 -3.70
C PRO A 236 15.17 -37.35 -4.64
N ASP A 237 15.81 -38.45 -5.09
CA ASP A 237 15.12 -39.42 -5.94
C ASP A 237 14.10 -40.26 -5.14
N GLU A 238 14.36 -40.49 -3.87
CA GLU A 238 13.42 -41.14 -2.96
C GLU A 238 12.25 -40.18 -2.61
N VAL A 239 12.55 -38.91 -2.34
CA VAL A 239 11.54 -37.86 -2.14
C VAL A 239 10.60 -37.78 -3.34
N ARG A 240 11.14 -37.75 -4.56
CA ARG A 240 10.33 -37.72 -5.76
C ARG A 240 9.42 -38.96 -5.87
N ARG A 241 9.94 -40.15 -5.61
CA ARG A 241 9.15 -41.41 -5.64
C ARG A 241 8.00 -41.40 -4.62
N ILE A 242 8.25 -40.91 -3.41
CA ILE A 242 7.21 -40.76 -2.37
C ILE A 242 6.12 -39.77 -2.82
N LEU A 243 6.51 -38.60 -3.33
CA LEU A 243 5.59 -37.55 -3.74
C LEU A 243 4.76 -37.94 -4.98
N GLU A 244 5.29 -38.76 -5.88
CA GLU A 244 4.57 -39.29 -7.06
C GLU A 244 3.41 -40.24 -6.67
N THR A 245 3.40 -40.78 -5.45
CA THR A 245 2.29 -41.61 -4.94
C THR A 245 1.13 -40.76 -4.38
N VAL A 246 1.34 -39.45 -4.19
CA VAL A 246 0.35 -38.56 -3.59
C VAL A 246 -0.56 -37.97 -4.66
N ASP A 247 -1.83 -38.38 -4.65
CA ASP A 247 -2.82 -37.77 -5.57
C ASP A 247 -3.15 -36.32 -5.12
N GLY A 248 -3.20 -35.43 -6.11
CA GLY A 248 -3.43 -34.01 -5.93
C GLY A 248 -2.22 -33.15 -6.24
N ILE A 249 -1.05 -33.72 -6.48
CA ILE A 249 0.16 -33.02 -6.92
C ILE A 249 0.13 -32.84 -8.44
N ARG A 250 0.49 -31.64 -8.92
CA ARG A 250 0.58 -31.27 -10.33
C ARG A 250 2.01 -31.35 -10.86
N SER A 251 2.96 -30.88 -10.06
CA SER A 251 4.39 -30.88 -10.42
C SER A 251 5.27 -31.07 -9.17
N ILE A 252 6.45 -31.65 -9.37
CA ILE A 252 7.43 -31.95 -8.33
C ILE A 252 8.80 -31.48 -8.81
N SER A 253 9.47 -30.65 -8.04
CA SER A 253 10.88 -30.27 -8.21
C SER A 253 11.66 -30.69 -6.98
N THR A 254 12.82 -31.36 -7.16
CA THR A 254 13.67 -31.82 -6.06
C THR A 254 15.11 -31.38 -6.27
N LYS A 255 15.82 -31.05 -5.20
CA LYS A 255 17.26 -30.76 -5.23
C LYS A 255 17.93 -31.14 -3.91
N HIS A 256 19.25 -31.38 -3.94
CA HIS A 256 20.05 -31.48 -2.75
C HIS A 256 20.32 -30.07 -2.17
N LEU A 257 20.20 -29.95 -0.86
CA LEU A 257 20.77 -28.86 -0.10
C LEU A 257 22.07 -29.32 0.57
N GLU A 258 22.82 -28.39 1.13
CA GLU A 258 23.96 -28.67 1.97
C GLU A 258 23.55 -29.49 3.22
N ASN A 259 24.52 -30.24 3.81
CA ASN A 259 24.31 -31.07 4.98
C ASN A 259 23.40 -32.31 4.85
N GLY A 260 23.24 -32.86 3.64
CA GLY A 260 22.49 -34.10 3.43
C GLY A 260 20.98 -33.93 3.59
N ILE A 261 20.47 -32.72 3.37
CA ILE A 261 19.04 -32.41 3.35
C ILE A 261 18.61 -32.36 1.89
N ALA A 262 17.50 -33.06 1.57
CA ALA A 262 16.80 -32.88 0.31
C ALA A 262 15.72 -31.80 0.47
N TRP A 263 15.63 -30.97 -0.52
CA TRP A 263 14.55 -29.99 -0.69
C TRP A 263 13.65 -30.41 -1.84
N ALA A 264 12.36 -30.29 -1.63
CA ALA A 264 11.38 -30.47 -2.69
C ALA A 264 10.37 -29.30 -2.69
N GLN A 265 9.92 -28.97 -3.88
CA GLN A 265 8.80 -28.06 -4.10
C GLN A 265 7.74 -28.81 -4.92
N ILE A 266 6.54 -28.83 -4.40
CA ILE A 266 5.39 -29.42 -5.08
C ILE A 266 4.36 -28.35 -5.41
N GLN A 267 3.66 -28.52 -6.52
CA GLN A 267 2.51 -27.73 -6.89
C GLN A 267 1.26 -28.57 -6.75
N GLU A 268 0.30 -28.08 -5.97
CA GLU A 268 -1.01 -28.74 -5.81
C GLU A 268 -1.92 -28.52 -7.03
N LYS A 269 -2.90 -29.40 -7.22
CA LYS A 269 -4.03 -29.13 -8.12
C LYS A 269 -4.95 -28.10 -7.46
N LYS A 270 -5.59 -27.23 -8.25
CA LYS A 270 -6.49 -26.19 -7.74
C LYS A 270 -7.51 -26.76 -6.73
N ASN A 271 -7.70 -26.05 -5.63
CA ASN A 271 -8.64 -26.39 -4.56
C ASN A 271 -8.37 -27.73 -3.86
N THR A 272 -7.13 -28.21 -3.85
CA THR A 272 -6.73 -29.41 -3.09
C THR A 272 -5.69 -29.03 -2.05
N ASP A 273 -5.84 -29.53 -0.81
CA ASP A 273 -4.78 -29.45 0.20
C ASP A 273 -4.18 -30.85 0.35
N VAL A 274 -2.93 -31.01 -0.11
CA VAL A 274 -2.24 -32.30 -0.06
C VAL A 274 -1.34 -32.46 1.15
N ARG A 275 -1.25 -31.48 2.05
CA ARG A 275 -0.29 -31.49 3.17
C ARG A 275 -0.42 -32.71 4.08
N GLU A 276 -1.65 -33.09 4.43
CA GLU A 276 -1.89 -34.27 5.24
C GLU A 276 -1.48 -35.56 4.50
N LYS A 277 -1.80 -35.67 3.20
CA LYS A 277 -1.42 -36.82 2.38
C LYS A 277 0.10 -36.93 2.22
N VAL A 278 0.78 -35.80 2.02
CA VAL A 278 2.25 -35.73 1.97
C VAL A 278 2.84 -36.22 3.30
N PHE A 279 2.35 -35.68 4.42
CA PHE A 279 2.81 -36.12 5.73
C PHE A 279 2.65 -37.64 5.93
N GLN A 280 1.48 -38.21 5.59
CA GLN A 280 1.21 -39.63 5.69
C GLN A 280 2.11 -40.47 4.78
N ALA A 281 2.36 -40.02 3.53
CA ALA A 281 3.23 -40.71 2.58
C ALA A 281 4.66 -40.79 3.11
N PHE A 282 5.20 -39.71 3.66
CA PHE A 282 6.54 -39.70 4.27
C PHE A 282 6.61 -40.57 5.53
N ALA A 283 5.58 -40.54 6.39
CA ALA A 283 5.51 -41.36 7.59
C ALA A 283 5.47 -42.87 7.26
N GLN A 284 4.70 -43.29 6.23
CA GLN A 284 4.63 -44.68 5.76
C GLN A 284 5.96 -45.17 5.21
N ASN A 285 6.75 -44.30 4.60
CA ASN A 285 8.09 -44.62 4.10
C ASN A 285 9.20 -44.42 5.15
N HIS A 286 8.84 -44.16 6.42
CA HIS A 286 9.76 -43.93 7.53
C HIS A 286 10.75 -42.77 7.29
N GLN A 287 10.37 -41.80 6.47
CA GLN A 287 11.19 -40.61 6.16
C GLN A 287 10.74 -39.42 7.01
N PRO A 288 11.65 -38.79 7.76
CA PRO A 288 11.29 -37.64 8.59
C PRO A 288 11.11 -36.38 7.75
N LEU A 289 10.00 -35.67 7.95
CA LEU A 289 9.81 -34.33 7.44
C LEU A 289 10.44 -33.31 8.40
N LEU A 290 11.33 -32.49 7.91
CA LEU A 290 11.95 -31.39 8.68
C LEU A 290 11.18 -30.08 8.46
N LYS A 291 10.58 -29.93 7.29
CA LYS A 291 9.77 -28.78 6.90
C LYS A 291 8.65 -29.22 5.97
N LEU A 292 7.47 -28.67 6.17
CA LEU A 292 6.30 -28.81 5.30
C LEU A 292 5.52 -27.51 5.37
N ASN A 293 5.86 -26.55 4.54
CA ASN A 293 5.27 -25.23 4.55
C ASN A 293 4.64 -24.88 3.19
N PRO A 294 3.40 -24.37 3.17
CA PRO A 294 2.90 -23.71 1.97
C PRO A 294 3.79 -22.49 1.68
N LEU A 295 4.23 -22.39 0.44
CA LEU A 295 4.92 -21.19 -0.04
C LEU A 295 3.83 -20.16 -0.34
N GLN A 296 3.70 -19.21 0.55
CA GLN A 296 2.90 -18.02 0.30
C GLN A 296 3.76 -17.04 -0.49
N VAL A 297 3.28 -16.66 -1.65
CA VAL A 297 3.88 -15.53 -2.40
C VAL A 297 3.69 -14.29 -1.55
N SER A 298 4.77 -13.66 -1.20
CA SER A 298 4.73 -12.43 -0.41
C SER A 298 4.37 -11.22 -1.28
N LEU A 299 3.87 -10.17 -0.66
CA LEU A 299 3.64 -8.91 -1.39
C LEU A 299 4.94 -8.35 -2.00
N GLU A 300 6.09 -8.69 -1.42
CA GLU A 300 7.42 -8.39 -1.96
C GLU A 300 7.66 -9.07 -3.30
N ASP A 301 7.34 -10.37 -3.41
CA ASP A 301 7.49 -11.13 -4.66
C ASP A 301 6.56 -10.58 -5.73
N VAL A 302 5.30 -10.32 -5.37
CA VAL A 302 4.30 -9.65 -6.22
C VAL A 302 4.83 -8.33 -6.76
N PHE A 303 5.33 -7.49 -5.87
CA PHE A 303 5.86 -6.19 -6.23
C PHE A 303 7.07 -6.29 -7.17
N MET A 304 7.99 -7.18 -6.89
CA MET A 304 9.18 -7.40 -7.73
C MET A 304 8.78 -7.90 -9.12
N GLU A 305 7.87 -8.85 -9.20
CA GLU A 305 7.39 -9.39 -10.47
C GLU A 305 6.69 -8.32 -11.32
N LEU A 306 5.74 -7.58 -10.74
CA LEU A 306 4.98 -6.54 -11.44
C LEU A 306 5.80 -5.30 -11.83
N THR A 307 6.88 -5.01 -11.11
CA THR A 307 7.69 -3.83 -11.39
C THR A 307 8.89 -4.10 -12.30
N GLN A 308 9.36 -5.35 -12.40
CA GLN A 308 10.51 -5.73 -13.22
C GLN A 308 10.11 -6.32 -14.59
N SER A 309 8.92 -6.91 -14.71
CA SER A 309 8.44 -7.57 -15.92
C SER A 309 7.20 -6.87 -16.47
N ASP A 310 7.36 -6.19 -17.60
CA ASP A 310 6.21 -5.58 -18.30
C ASP A 310 5.18 -6.65 -18.73
N ARG A 311 5.63 -7.87 -19.03
CA ARG A 311 4.76 -9.01 -19.37
C ARG A 311 3.93 -9.48 -18.19
N ALA A 312 4.50 -9.58 -16.99
CA ALA A 312 3.76 -9.98 -15.80
C ALA A 312 2.67 -8.95 -15.44
N ALA A 313 2.98 -7.65 -15.61
CA ALA A 313 2.01 -6.58 -15.41
C ALA A 313 0.83 -6.67 -16.42
N GLU A 314 1.10 -6.98 -17.69
CA GLU A 314 0.06 -7.17 -18.72
C GLU A 314 -0.81 -8.41 -18.42
N GLU A 315 -0.20 -9.55 -18.08
CA GLU A 315 -0.91 -10.77 -17.70
C GLU A 315 -1.79 -10.57 -16.45
N TYR A 316 -1.31 -9.80 -15.46
CA TYR A 316 -2.11 -9.45 -14.28
C TYR A 316 -3.33 -8.59 -14.64
N ALA A 317 -3.13 -7.56 -15.46
CA ALA A 317 -4.20 -6.68 -15.91
C ALA A 317 -5.28 -7.43 -16.72
N GLU A 318 -4.89 -8.42 -17.53
CA GLU A 318 -5.84 -9.28 -18.26
C GLU A 318 -6.64 -10.20 -17.31
N LYS A 319 -5.97 -10.78 -16.30
CA LYS A 319 -6.64 -11.63 -15.29
C LYS A 319 -7.64 -10.82 -14.46
N ALA A 320 -7.27 -9.61 -14.04
CA ALA A 320 -8.15 -8.72 -13.28
C ALA A 320 -9.42 -8.36 -14.07
N LYS A 321 -9.29 -7.98 -15.35
CA LYS A 321 -10.43 -7.67 -16.22
C LYS A 321 -11.37 -8.86 -16.46
N LYS A 322 -10.83 -10.08 -16.55
CA LYS A 322 -11.65 -11.30 -16.71
C LYS A 322 -12.48 -11.56 -15.45
N LYS A 323 -11.89 -11.35 -14.28
CA LYS A 323 -12.56 -11.55 -12.99
C LYS A 323 -13.68 -10.55 -12.78
N GLU A 324 -13.46 -9.26 -13.06
CA GLU A 324 -14.51 -8.24 -13.01
C GLU A 324 -15.70 -8.58 -13.93
N THR A 325 -15.41 -9.16 -15.12
CA THR A 325 -16.48 -9.58 -16.06
C THR A 325 -17.21 -10.85 -15.62
N GLU A 326 -16.59 -11.73 -14.87
CA GLU A 326 -17.24 -12.92 -14.27
C GLU A 326 -18.10 -12.52 -13.06
N ASP A 327 -17.59 -11.68 -12.16
CA ASP A 327 -18.32 -11.18 -11.00
C ASP A 327 -19.54 -10.34 -11.39
N MET A 328 -19.49 -9.56 -12.49
CA MET A 328 -20.64 -8.85 -13.05
C MET A 328 -21.70 -9.78 -13.65
N LYS A 329 -21.35 -10.94 -14.17
CA LYS A 329 -22.32 -11.90 -14.69
C LYS A 329 -23.04 -12.65 -13.58
N ASP A 330 -22.32 -13.04 -12.52
CA ASP A 330 -22.91 -13.72 -11.36
C ASP A 330 -23.83 -12.78 -10.55
N ALA A 331 -23.56 -11.46 -10.53
CA ALA A 331 -24.43 -10.47 -9.90
C ALA A 331 -25.68 -10.10 -10.72
N GLY A 332 -25.72 -10.46 -12.01
CA GLY A 332 -26.86 -10.21 -12.91
C GLY A 332 -27.88 -11.33 -12.97
N ASP A 333 -27.59 -12.50 -12.38
CA ASP A 333 -28.48 -13.69 -12.35
C ASP A 333 -29.20 -13.87 -10.99
N LEU A 334 -29.18 -12.87 -10.11
CA LEU A 334 -29.94 -12.78 -8.84
C LEU A 334 -31.01 -11.68 -8.95
#